data_ad777f9e25a9d1125cd4137fa8816410
#
_entry.id   ad777f9e25a9d1125cd4137fa8816410
#
_cell.length_a   1.000
_cell.length_b   1.000
_cell.length_c   1.000
_cell.angle_alpha   90.00
_cell.angle_beta   90.00
_cell.angle_gamma   90.00
#
_symmetry.space_group_name_H-M   'P 1'
#
loop_
_entity.id
_entity.type
_entity.pdbx_description
1 polymer ?
#
loop_
_entity_poly.entity_id
_entity_poly.type
_entity_poly.pdbx_seq_one_letter_code
_entity_poly.pdbx_strand_id
1 'polypeptide(L)'
;MALKHCLRVLLAALACSPAGAQPLDAAPNGFDLQRPEIAEFVDRVVSHHGLNRQDVRAILKEAQPQPKIIEIMTRPVETVTPWWEYREHFLSGERISEGAHFWLDHKNSLEQISGRYQVPPEYLVAILGIETKYGRVTGHYRVLDALATLAFDYPPRHSYFREELEQFLLLIKESKLDPLTTTGSYAGAMGAPQFMPSVYRRYAVDANSDKRSPPDLWSDWDAILASVANYLHEYGWRASGPVLAETKLDPDPSFQIEPHNLELNETVESLGAHGVKVELAVPPDTPVVLISAEQRDGPAYRVGFHNFYVITRYNASARYAMAVHDLAQAVAKRVHDSSS
;
A
#
# COMPACT_ATOMS: atom_id res chain seq x y z
N MET A 1 14.94 13.04 -13.91
CA MET A 1 15.28 13.27 -12.49
C MET A 1 14.17 12.64 -11.67
N ALA A 2 14.40 11.43 -11.17
CA ALA A 2 13.37 10.54 -10.62
C ALA A 2 12.97 11.01 -9.22
N LEU A 3 11.66 11.03 -8.99
CA LEU A 3 10.99 11.39 -7.75
C LEU A 3 11.36 10.37 -6.65
N LYS A 4 12.34 10.70 -5.81
CA LYS A 4 12.67 9.95 -4.58
C LYS A 4 11.71 10.35 -3.46
N HIS A 5 10.48 9.88 -3.49
CA HIS A 5 9.60 9.95 -2.32
C HIS A 5 8.97 8.60 -2.08
N CYS A 6 9.70 7.78 -1.33
CA CYS A 6 9.22 6.50 -0.83
C CYS A 6 8.13 6.72 0.22
N LEU A 7 6.93 6.28 -0.08
CA LEU A 7 5.74 6.34 0.77
C LEU A 7 5.91 5.35 1.93
N ARG A 8 6.26 5.83 3.12
CA ARG A 8 6.09 5.06 4.36
C ARG A 8 4.66 5.24 4.85
N VAL A 9 3.74 4.46 4.30
CA VAL A 9 2.42 4.27 4.93
C VAL A 9 2.62 3.21 6.02
N LEU A 10 2.62 3.64 7.28
CA LEU A 10 2.53 2.72 8.41
C LEU A 10 1.12 2.12 8.41
N LEU A 11 0.99 0.87 7.98
CA LEU A 11 -0.16 0.06 8.32
C LEU A 11 -0.12 -0.22 9.83
N ALA A 12 -0.76 0.64 10.62
CA ALA A 12 -1.15 0.27 11.96
C ALA A 12 -2.34 -0.69 11.82
N ALA A 13 -2.10 -1.99 12.01
CA ALA A 13 -3.15 -2.98 12.12
C ALA A 13 -4.09 -2.57 13.26
N LEU A 14 -5.29 -2.10 12.92
CA LEU A 14 -6.34 -1.79 13.88
C LEU A 14 -6.93 -3.09 14.41
N ALA A 15 -6.51 -3.48 15.62
CA ALA A 15 -7.34 -4.28 16.51
C ALA A 15 -8.46 -3.35 17.02
N CYS A 16 -9.59 -3.29 16.32
CA CYS A 16 -10.80 -2.63 16.82
C CYS A 16 -11.68 -3.64 17.53
N SER A 17 -11.67 -3.61 18.87
CA SER A 17 -12.80 -4.11 19.67
C SER A 17 -14.00 -3.19 19.45
N PRO A 18 -15.25 -3.72 19.33
CA PRO A 18 -16.43 -2.89 19.22
C PRO A 18 -16.82 -2.34 20.60
N ALA A 19 -16.29 -1.19 20.95
CA ALA A 19 -16.83 -0.39 22.04
C ALA A 19 -17.65 0.74 21.43
N GLY A 20 -18.90 0.88 21.89
CA GLY A 20 -19.90 1.79 21.37
C GLY A 20 -19.37 3.21 21.13
N ALA A 21 -19.44 3.65 19.90
CA ALA A 21 -19.10 5.00 19.50
C ALA A 21 -20.19 5.95 19.98
N GLN A 22 -19.90 6.75 21.02
CA GLN A 22 -20.61 8.00 21.20
C GLN A 22 -20.22 8.97 20.06
N PRO A 23 -21.16 9.76 19.53
CA PRO A 23 -20.82 10.79 18.57
C PRO A 23 -19.89 11.79 19.27
N LEU A 24 -18.66 11.90 18.80
CA LEU A 24 -17.80 13.02 19.15
C LEU A 24 -18.43 14.27 18.56
N ASP A 25 -18.71 15.28 19.43
CA ASP A 25 -19.17 16.59 19.02
C ASP A 25 -18.29 17.11 17.87
N ALA A 26 -18.90 17.28 16.72
CA ALA A 26 -18.25 17.88 15.56
C ALA A 26 -17.76 19.27 15.96
N ALA A 27 -16.49 19.57 15.79
CA ALA A 27 -15.99 20.93 15.91
C ALA A 27 -16.82 21.83 14.99
N PRO A 28 -17.41 22.92 15.48
CA PRO A 28 -18.52 23.62 14.82
C PRO A 28 -18.14 24.41 13.54
N ASN A 29 -16.89 24.41 13.13
CA ASN A 29 -16.45 25.15 11.94
C ASN A 29 -15.41 24.36 11.16
N GLY A 30 -15.67 24.14 9.84
CA GLY A 30 -14.68 23.62 8.88
C GLY A 30 -13.37 24.44 8.85
N PHE A 31 -12.52 24.19 7.88
CA PHE A 31 -11.27 24.92 7.74
C PHE A 31 -11.51 26.42 7.46
N ASP A 32 -10.76 27.28 8.17
CA ASP A 32 -10.72 28.71 7.84
C ASP A 32 -9.94 28.89 6.52
N LEU A 33 -10.68 29.16 5.44
CA LEU A 33 -10.12 29.35 4.10
C LEU A 33 -9.35 30.68 3.94
N GLN A 34 -9.23 31.49 5.00
CA GLN A 34 -8.38 32.69 5.02
C GLN A 34 -6.96 32.38 5.52
N ARG A 35 -6.72 31.18 6.05
CA ARG A 35 -5.37 30.74 6.45
C ARG A 35 -4.43 30.85 5.25
N PRO A 36 -3.24 31.49 5.39
CA PRO A 36 -2.33 31.73 4.27
C PRO A 36 -1.96 30.47 3.49
N GLU A 37 -1.69 29.37 4.20
CA GLU A 37 -1.31 28.08 3.60
C GLU A 37 -2.45 27.44 2.78
N ILE A 38 -3.73 27.71 3.12
CA ILE A 38 -4.88 27.25 2.34
C ILE A 38 -5.10 28.14 1.14
N ALA A 39 -4.95 29.44 1.29
CA ALA A 39 -5.04 30.39 0.19
C ALA A 39 -3.97 30.10 -0.88
N GLU A 40 -2.71 29.92 -0.46
CA GLU A 40 -1.59 29.53 -1.33
C GLU A 40 -1.83 28.19 -2.03
N PHE A 41 -2.38 27.22 -1.32
CA PHE A 41 -2.77 25.93 -1.91
C PHE A 41 -3.81 26.11 -3.01
N VAL A 42 -4.88 26.89 -2.76
CA VAL A 42 -5.92 27.20 -3.76
C VAL A 42 -5.31 27.89 -4.97
N ASP A 43 -4.45 28.91 -4.76
CA ASP A 43 -3.78 29.65 -5.82
C ASP A 43 -2.94 28.71 -6.70
N ARG A 44 -2.17 27.84 -6.08
CA ARG A 44 -1.34 26.84 -6.77
C ARG A 44 -2.19 25.90 -7.62
N VAL A 45 -3.22 25.29 -7.05
CA VAL A 45 -4.07 24.31 -7.74
C VAL A 45 -4.79 24.97 -8.94
N VAL A 46 -5.27 26.19 -8.77
CA VAL A 46 -5.92 26.95 -9.86
C VAL A 46 -4.92 27.30 -10.96
N SER A 47 -3.73 27.79 -10.61
CA SER A 47 -2.72 28.20 -11.60
C SER A 47 -2.08 27.03 -12.35
N HIS A 48 -1.85 25.91 -11.70
CA HIS A 48 -1.17 24.75 -12.31
C HIS A 48 -2.11 23.86 -13.11
N HIS A 49 -3.36 23.73 -12.66
CA HIS A 49 -4.29 22.74 -13.24
C HIS A 49 -5.53 23.35 -13.89
N GLY A 50 -5.68 24.68 -13.86
CA GLY A 50 -6.85 25.37 -14.44
C GLY A 50 -8.17 24.95 -13.79
N LEU A 51 -8.15 24.56 -12.50
CA LEU A 51 -9.35 24.30 -11.76
C LEU A 51 -10.08 25.59 -11.44
N ASN A 52 -11.41 25.56 -11.37
CA ASN A 52 -12.20 26.72 -10.99
C ASN A 52 -11.96 27.04 -9.50
N ARG A 53 -11.59 28.27 -9.20
CA ARG A 53 -11.31 28.73 -7.82
C ARG A 53 -12.53 28.58 -6.89
N GLN A 54 -13.72 28.88 -7.41
CA GLN A 54 -14.95 28.81 -6.61
C GLN A 54 -15.26 27.36 -6.24
N ASP A 55 -15.09 26.43 -7.20
CA ASP A 55 -15.34 25.00 -6.97
C ASP A 55 -14.33 24.42 -5.95
N VAL A 56 -13.04 24.75 -6.09
CA VAL A 56 -11.99 24.30 -5.13
C VAL A 56 -12.32 24.82 -3.73
N ARG A 57 -12.67 26.11 -3.60
CA ARG A 57 -13.04 26.70 -2.31
C ARG A 57 -14.32 26.10 -1.75
N ALA A 58 -15.32 25.81 -2.60
CA ALA A 58 -16.57 25.19 -2.18
C ALA A 58 -16.30 23.78 -1.61
N ILE A 59 -15.48 22.96 -2.27
CA ILE A 59 -15.10 21.63 -1.78
C ILE A 59 -14.33 21.74 -0.46
N LEU A 60 -13.33 22.61 -0.37
CA LEU A 60 -12.53 22.77 0.85
C LEU A 60 -13.35 23.31 2.04
N LYS A 61 -14.40 24.08 1.79
CA LYS A 61 -15.32 24.56 2.83
C LYS A 61 -16.08 23.44 3.51
N GLU A 62 -16.35 22.34 2.78
CA GLU A 62 -17.04 21.16 3.30
C GLU A 62 -16.12 20.22 4.07
N ALA A 63 -14.79 20.42 3.98
CA ALA A 63 -13.81 19.62 4.71
C ALA A 63 -13.89 19.90 6.22
N GLN A 64 -13.82 18.86 7.02
CA GLN A 64 -13.86 18.90 8.48
C GLN A 64 -12.54 18.47 9.08
N PRO A 65 -11.89 19.29 9.91
CA PRO A 65 -10.69 18.88 10.66
C PRO A 65 -10.94 17.63 11.51
N GLN A 66 -9.98 16.70 11.48
CA GLN A 66 -10.03 15.42 12.17
C GLN A 66 -8.88 15.31 13.18
N PRO A 67 -8.97 15.88 14.38
CA PRO A 67 -7.88 15.85 15.38
C PRO A 67 -7.39 14.45 15.72
N LYS A 68 -8.30 13.46 15.70
CA LYS A 68 -7.97 12.07 15.94
C LYS A 68 -6.98 11.50 14.91
N ILE A 69 -7.02 11.98 13.67
CA ILE A 69 -6.05 11.60 12.64
C ILE A 69 -4.66 12.08 13.05
N ILE A 70 -4.54 13.31 13.55
CA ILE A 70 -3.26 13.85 14.03
C ILE A 70 -2.72 13.01 15.20
N GLU A 71 -3.58 12.63 16.15
CA GLU A 71 -3.19 11.75 17.26
C GLU A 71 -2.66 10.40 16.75
N ILE A 72 -3.32 9.78 15.78
CA ILE A 72 -2.88 8.52 15.18
C ILE A 72 -1.52 8.69 14.50
N MET A 73 -1.35 9.77 13.72
CA MET A 73 -0.12 10.05 12.97
C MET A 73 1.07 10.44 13.83
N THR A 74 0.83 10.98 15.04
CA THR A 74 1.88 11.42 15.97
C THR A 74 2.23 10.36 17.02
N ARG A 75 1.49 9.26 17.11
CA ARG A 75 1.83 8.17 18.04
C ARG A 75 3.27 7.73 17.75
N PRO A 76 4.13 7.63 18.80
CA PRO A 76 5.44 7.04 18.64
C PRO A 76 5.29 5.66 17.98
N VAL A 77 6.14 5.37 17.03
CA VAL A 77 6.29 3.99 16.56
C VAL A 77 6.96 3.24 17.72
N GLU A 78 6.13 2.76 18.65
CA GLU A 78 6.59 1.93 19.75
C GLU A 78 7.21 0.69 19.13
N THR A 79 8.46 0.43 19.51
CA THR A 79 9.26 -0.73 19.19
C THR A 79 8.96 -1.42 17.85
N VAL A 80 9.94 -1.51 17.00
CA VAL A 80 9.85 -2.26 15.75
C VAL A 80 9.43 -3.69 16.08
N THR A 81 8.14 -3.99 15.89
CA THR A 81 7.58 -5.34 16.10
C THR A 81 8.46 -6.36 15.39
N PRO A 82 9.00 -7.39 16.04
CA PRO A 82 9.84 -8.40 15.38
C PRO A 82 9.05 -9.12 14.27
N TRP A 83 9.76 -9.66 13.30
CA TRP A 83 9.12 -10.26 12.11
C TRP A 83 8.10 -11.36 12.47
N TRP A 84 8.45 -12.27 13.39
CA TRP A 84 7.56 -13.37 13.77
C TRP A 84 6.20 -12.88 14.31
N GLU A 85 6.18 -11.79 15.09
CA GLU A 85 4.95 -11.20 15.63
C GLU A 85 4.18 -10.43 14.55
N TYR A 86 4.87 -9.62 13.73
CA TYR A 86 4.28 -8.91 12.60
C TYR A 86 3.60 -9.88 11.62
N ARG A 87 4.25 -10.98 11.33
CA ARG A 87 3.75 -12.03 10.45
C ARG A 87 2.44 -12.64 10.93
N GLU A 88 2.28 -12.89 12.24
CA GLU A 88 1.08 -13.47 12.83
C GLU A 88 -0.18 -12.63 12.56
N HIS A 89 -0.08 -11.30 12.44
CA HIS A 89 -1.22 -10.43 12.12
C HIS A 89 -1.81 -10.68 10.73
N PHE A 90 -1.00 -11.18 9.79
CA PHE A 90 -1.40 -11.35 8.40
C PHE A 90 -1.57 -12.80 7.95
N LEU A 91 -1.00 -13.76 8.67
CA LEU A 91 -1.00 -15.18 8.30
C LEU A 91 -1.88 -16.03 9.22
N SER A 92 -2.98 -15.48 9.72
CA SER A 92 -3.97 -16.29 10.45
C SER A 92 -4.66 -17.29 9.51
N GLY A 93 -5.05 -18.44 10.07
CA GLY A 93 -5.79 -19.46 9.30
C GLY A 93 -7.09 -18.91 8.67
N GLU A 94 -7.76 -17.97 9.36
CA GLU A 94 -8.94 -17.27 8.85
C GLU A 94 -8.60 -16.47 7.59
N ARG A 95 -7.56 -15.60 7.64
CA ARG A 95 -7.16 -14.78 6.49
C ARG A 95 -6.75 -15.62 5.28
N ILE A 96 -6.02 -16.72 5.50
CA ILE A 96 -5.63 -17.65 4.43
C ILE A 96 -6.87 -18.32 3.81
N SER A 97 -7.80 -18.76 4.64
CA SER A 97 -9.06 -19.38 4.16
C SER A 97 -9.92 -18.39 3.37
N GLU A 98 -10.05 -17.16 3.87
CA GLU A 98 -10.76 -16.07 3.18
C GLU A 98 -10.10 -15.73 1.84
N GLY A 99 -8.77 -15.70 1.79
CA GLY A 99 -8.03 -15.50 0.54
C GLY A 99 -8.25 -16.60 -0.48
N ALA A 100 -8.33 -17.85 -0.04
CA ALA A 100 -8.65 -18.96 -0.92
C ALA A 100 -10.09 -18.87 -1.45
N HIS A 101 -11.09 -18.50 -0.62
CA HIS A 101 -12.46 -18.27 -1.08
C HIS A 101 -12.51 -17.09 -2.07
N PHE A 102 -11.88 -15.96 -1.73
CA PHE A 102 -11.80 -14.81 -2.63
C PHE A 102 -11.20 -15.18 -3.99
N TRP A 103 -10.13 -15.98 -4.00
CA TRP A 103 -9.53 -16.48 -5.24
C TRP A 103 -10.52 -17.30 -6.08
N LEU A 104 -11.23 -18.23 -5.44
CA LEU A 104 -12.19 -19.08 -6.15
C LEU A 104 -13.39 -18.28 -6.69
N ASP A 105 -13.88 -17.31 -5.92
CA ASP A 105 -14.99 -16.43 -6.33
C ASP A 105 -14.61 -15.54 -7.51
N HIS A 106 -13.33 -15.13 -7.62
CA HIS A 106 -12.83 -14.27 -8.70
C HIS A 106 -11.88 -14.97 -9.68
N LYS A 107 -11.96 -16.31 -9.76
CA LYS A 107 -11.01 -17.13 -10.52
C LYS A 107 -10.81 -16.66 -11.96
N ASN A 108 -11.89 -16.44 -12.69
CA ASN A 108 -11.85 -16.06 -14.11
C ASN A 108 -11.16 -14.70 -14.31
N SER A 109 -11.50 -13.71 -13.49
CA SER A 109 -10.88 -12.38 -13.51
C SER A 109 -9.39 -12.45 -13.17
N LEU A 110 -9.04 -13.21 -12.13
CA LEU A 110 -7.64 -13.42 -11.73
C LEU A 110 -6.81 -14.09 -12.84
N GLU A 111 -7.34 -15.12 -13.49
CA GLU A 111 -6.66 -15.80 -14.60
C GLU A 111 -6.43 -14.85 -15.80
N GLN A 112 -7.46 -14.10 -16.18
CA GLN A 112 -7.38 -13.14 -17.28
C GLN A 112 -6.38 -12.01 -16.99
N ILE A 113 -6.47 -11.41 -15.80
CA ILE A 113 -5.64 -10.28 -15.39
C ILE A 113 -4.19 -10.72 -15.19
N SER A 114 -3.96 -11.86 -14.52
CA SER A 114 -2.63 -12.46 -14.38
C SER A 114 -1.99 -12.74 -15.73
N GLY A 115 -2.73 -13.29 -16.68
CA GLY A 115 -2.25 -13.51 -18.05
C GLY A 115 -1.86 -12.22 -18.77
N ARG A 116 -2.65 -11.14 -18.58
CA ARG A 116 -2.42 -9.83 -19.21
C ARG A 116 -1.21 -9.09 -18.63
N TYR A 117 -1.09 -9.03 -17.31
CA TYR A 117 -0.07 -8.23 -16.62
C TYR A 117 1.15 -9.05 -16.20
N GLN A 118 1.11 -10.36 -16.39
CA GLN A 118 2.18 -11.30 -16.00
C GLN A 118 2.52 -11.25 -14.49
N VAL A 119 1.52 -10.94 -13.67
CA VAL A 119 1.60 -10.96 -12.20
C VAL A 119 0.81 -12.17 -11.71
N PRO A 120 1.41 -13.10 -10.95
CA PRO A 120 0.70 -14.29 -10.47
C PRO A 120 -0.49 -13.93 -9.56
N PRO A 121 -1.62 -14.64 -9.67
CA PRO A 121 -2.86 -14.30 -8.96
C PRO A 121 -2.69 -14.28 -7.43
N GLU A 122 -1.83 -15.12 -6.87
CA GLU A 122 -1.56 -15.16 -5.43
C GLU A 122 -1.07 -13.84 -4.86
N TYR A 123 -0.30 -13.05 -5.62
CA TYR A 123 0.19 -11.75 -5.17
C TYR A 123 -0.92 -10.69 -5.19
N LEU A 124 -1.82 -10.75 -6.17
CA LEU A 124 -3.00 -9.86 -6.23
C LEU A 124 -3.90 -10.10 -5.03
N VAL A 125 -4.20 -11.37 -4.76
CA VAL A 125 -5.02 -11.79 -3.60
C VAL A 125 -4.34 -11.39 -2.29
N ALA A 126 -3.03 -11.64 -2.14
CA ALA A 126 -2.31 -11.34 -0.91
C ALA A 126 -2.27 -9.84 -0.59
N ILE A 127 -2.03 -8.98 -1.59
CA ILE A 127 -2.05 -7.52 -1.40
C ILE A 127 -3.44 -7.09 -0.89
N LEU A 128 -4.53 -7.49 -1.56
CA LEU A 128 -5.89 -7.16 -1.13
C LEU A 128 -6.21 -7.74 0.25
N GLY A 129 -5.67 -8.90 0.58
CA GLY A 129 -5.79 -9.51 1.89
C GLY A 129 -5.13 -8.69 3.00
N ILE A 130 -3.95 -8.14 2.75
CA ILE A 130 -3.21 -7.29 3.69
C ILE A 130 -3.85 -5.91 3.81
N GLU A 131 -4.17 -5.27 2.67
CA GLU A 131 -4.68 -3.90 2.65
C GLU A 131 -6.05 -3.78 3.31
N THR A 132 -7.00 -4.62 2.95
CA THR A 132 -8.40 -4.41 3.31
C THR A 132 -9.16 -5.67 3.73
N LYS A 133 -8.46 -6.77 4.03
CA LYS A 133 -9.11 -8.06 4.28
C LYS A 133 -10.08 -8.40 3.13
N TYR A 134 -9.58 -8.35 1.90
CA TYR A 134 -10.37 -8.63 0.70
C TYR A 134 -11.57 -7.67 0.55
N GLY A 135 -11.33 -6.37 0.73
CA GLY A 135 -12.32 -5.30 0.56
C GLY A 135 -13.26 -5.07 1.75
N ARG A 136 -13.15 -5.83 2.85
CA ARG A 136 -14.05 -5.67 4.01
C ARG A 136 -13.75 -4.46 4.88
N VAL A 137 -12.53 -3.94 4.84
CA VAL A 137 -12.09 -2.82 5.68
C VAL A 137 -11.35 -1.79 4.82
N THR A 138 -12.08 -0.97 4.10
CA THR A 138 -11.53 0.06 3.20
C THR A 138 -11.31 1.42 3.87
N GLY A 139 -11.69 1.54 5.15
CA GLY A 139 -11.66 2.80 5.90
C GLY A 139 -13.03 3.49 5.95
N HIS A 140 -13.16 4.44 6.88
CA HIS A 140 -14.42 5.14 7.16
C HIS A 140 -14.27 6.66 7.25
N TYR A 141 -13.05 7.19 7.11
CA TYR A 141 -12.84 8.63 7.07
C TYR A 141 -13.21 9.16 5.67
N ARG A 142 -13.88 10.32 5.62
CA ARG A 142 -13.98 11.01 4.33
C ARG A 142 -12.57 11.35 3.85
N VAL A 143 -12.26 10.99 2.61
CA VAL A 143 -10.91 11.22 2.05
C VAL A 143 -10.58 12.71 2.04
N LEU A 144 -11.57 13.57 1.73
CA LEU A 144 -11.44 15.02 1.79
C LEU A 144 -10.98 15.49 3.18
N ASP A 145 -11.63 15.01 4.25
CA ASP A 145 -11.32 15.42 5.62
C ASP A 145 -9.93 14.96 6.04
N ALA A 146 -9.60 13.68 5.73
CA ALA A 146 -8.31 13.10 6.06
C ALA A 146 -7.17 13.87 5.38
N LEU A 147 -7.28 14.08 4.08
CA LEU A 147 -6.25 14.78 3.31
C LEU A 147 -6.13 16.25 3.70
N ALA A 148 -7.26 16.98 3.87
CA ALA A 148 -7.22 18.38 4.29
C ALA A 148 -6.61 18.53 5.70
N THR A 149 -6.96 17.65 6.65
CA THR A 149 -6.36 17.65 7.99
C THR A 149 -4.84 17.45 7.92
N LEU A 150 -4.39 16.46 7.18
CA LEU A 150 -2.96 16.16 7.08
C LEU A 150 -2.19 17.20 6.23
N ALA A 151 -2.85 17.83 5.26
CA ALA A 151 -2.27 18.88 4.43
C ALA A 151 -2.05 20.20 5.18
N PHE A 152 -2.93 20.54 6.14
CA PHE A 152 -2.93 21.85 6.77
C PHE A 152 -2.61 21.83 8.27
N ASP A 153 -2.85 20.72 8.95
CA ASP A 153 -2.69 20.61 10.41
C ASP A 153 -1.64 19.58 10.85
N TYR A 154 -0.91 18.94 9.90
CA TYR A 154 0.15 17.97 10.19
C TYR A 154 1.51 18.37 9.59
N PRO A 155 2.29 19.26 10.26
CA PRO A 155 3.54 19.81 9.72
C PRO A 155 4.57 18.80 9.24
N PRO A 156 4.79 17.63 9.88
CA PRO A 156 5.86 16.72 9.48
C PRO A 156 5.77 16.22 8.03
N ARG A 157 4.56 16.17 7.45
CA ARG A 157 4.33 15.67 6.09
C ARG A 157 3.33 16.52 5.28
N HIS A 158 3.13 17.78 5.67
CA HIS A 158 2.14 18.64 5.02
C HIS A 158 2.35 18.79 3.50
N SER A 159 3.59 18.85 3.02
CA SER A 159 3.88 18.98 1.59
C SER A 159 3.36 17.76 0.81
N TYR A 160 3.63 16.56 1.29
CA TYR A 160 3.13 15.32 0.68
C TYR A 160 1.59 15.28 0.66
N PHE A 161 0.94 15.60 1.79
CA PHE A 161 -0.52 15.55 1.84
C PHE A 161 -1.19 16.67 1.06
N ARG A 162 -0.55 17.82 0.87
CA ARG A 162 -1.00 18.86 -0.06
C ARG A 162 -0.95 18.37 -1.51
N GLU A 163 0.09 17.64 -1.90
CA GLU A 163 0.16 17.01 -3.22
C GLU A 163 -0.97 15.97 -3.39
N GLU A 164 -1.21 15.11 -2.40
CA GLU A 164 -2.30 14.13 -2.48
C GLU A 164 -3.69 14.78 -2.48
N LEU A 165 -3.91 15.86 -1.73
CA LEU A 165 -5.15 16.62 -1.76
C LEU A 165 -5.36 17.27 -3.14
N GLU A 166 -4.31 17.79 -3.76
CA GLU A 166 -4.31 18.30 -5.14
C GLU A 166 -4.71 17.20 -6.14
N GLN A 167 -4.09 16.01 -6.02
CA GLN A 167 -4.44 14.87 -6.86
C GLN A 167 -5.88 14.39 -6.62
N PHE A 168 -6.39 14.48 -5.39
CA PHE A 168 -7.79 14.16 -5.10
C PHE A 168 -8.77 15.12 -5.76
N LEU A 169 -8.50 16.43 -5.73
CA LEU A 169 -9.31 17.42 -6.42
C LEU A 169 -9.34 17.20 -7.95
N LEU A 170 -8.22 16.78 -8.53
CA LEU A 170 -8.16 16.42 -9.95
C LEU A 170 -8.94 15.15 -10.23
N LEU A 171 -8.80 14.14 -9.38
CA LEU A 171 -9.51 12.87 -9.50
C LEU A 171 -11.05 13.08 -9.45
N ILE A 172 -11.54 13.95 -8.56
CA ILE A 172 -12.96 14.33 -8.49
C ILE A 172 -13.43 14.93 -9.83
N LYS A 173 -12.62 15.81 -10.42
CA LYS A 173 -12.94 16.42 -11.73
C LYS A 173 -12.98 15.40 -12.87
N GLU A 174 -12.11 14.39 -12.81
CA GLU A 174 -11.93 13.35 -13.84
C GLU A 174 -12.89 12.16 -13.67
N SER A 175 -13.48 12.00 -12.50
CA SER A 175 -14.30 10.84 -12.13
C SER A 175 -15.72 11.26 -11.71
N LYS A 176 -16.50 10.26 -11.30
CA LYS A 176 -17.81 10.46 -10.67
C LYS A 176 -17.75 10.40 -9.14
N LEU A 177 -16.56 10.46 -8.56
CA LEU A 177 -16.40 10.44 -7.12
C LEU A 177 -16.97 11.71 -6.50
N ASP A 178 -17.79 11.52 -5.47
CA ASP A 178 -18.31 12.60 -4.66
C ASP A 178 -17.35 12.87 -3.49
N PRO A 179 -16.74 14.06 -3.40
CA PRO A 179 -15.83 14.41 -2.32
C PRO A 179 -16.46 14.33 -0.92
N LEU A 180 -17.78 14.44 -0.84
CA LEU A 180 -18.50 14.46 0.43
C LEU A 180 -18.84 13.07 0.96
N THR A 181 -18.81 12.06 0.11
CA THR A 181 -19.18 10.68 0.46
C THR A 181 -18.06 9.67 0.24
N THR A 182 -17.02 10.02 -0.52
CA THR A 182 -15.87 9.14 -0.76
C THR A 182 -15.12 8.88 0.54
N THR A 183 -15.07 7.61 0.97
CA THR A 183 -14.38 7.18 2.20
C THR A 183 -13.12 6.40 1.92
N GLY A 184 -12.21 6.40 2.90
CA GLY A 184 -10.93 5.71 2.84
C GLY A 184 -10.28 5.61 4.22
N SER A 185 -8.97 5.37 4.24
CA SER A 185 -8.19 5.31 5.47
C SER A 185 -8.03 6.69 6.12
N TYR A 186 -7.55 6.71 7.37
CA TYR A 186 -7.19 7.94 8.08
C TYR A 186 -6.09 8.75 7.36
N ALA A 187 -5.32 8.15 6.45
CA ALA A 187 -4.30 8.82 5.63
C ALA A 187 -4.80 9.19 4.23
N GLY A 188 -6.08 8.93 3.90
CA GLY A 188 -6.66 9.25 2.61
C GLY A 188 -6.44 8.20 1.52
N ALA A 189 -6.02 6.98 1.87
CA ALA A 189 -5.92 5.86 0.93
C ALA A 189 -7.32 5.31 0.61
N MET A 190 -7.59 4.94 -0.65
CA MET A 190 -8.91 4.73 -1.20
C MET A 190 -9.13 3.31 -1.72
N GLY A 191 -10.37 2.82 -1.52
CA GLY A 191 -10.86 1.57 -2.09
C GLY A 191 -10.20 0.30 -1.54
N ALA A 192 -10.49 -0.83 -2.15
CA ALA A 192 -9.93 -2.12 -1.75
C ALA A 192 -8.39 -2.19 -1.88
N PRO A 193 -7.73 -1.56 -2.88
CA PRO A 193 -6.29 -1.57 -3.02
C PRO A 193 -5.58 -0.50 -2.17
N GLN A 194 -6.29 0.34 -1.43
CA GLN A 194 -5.73 1.42 -0.60
C GLN A 194 -4.81 2.37 -1.38
N PHE A 195 -5.22 2.77 -2.59
CA PHE A 195 -4.48 3.70 -3.41
C PHE A 195 -4.60 5.14 -2.89
N MET A 196 -3.46 5.83 -2.77
CA MET A 196 -3.46 7.28 -2.60
C MET A 196 -3.98 7.95 -3.89
N PRO A 197 -4.54 9.18 -3.83
CA PRO A 197 -5.08 9.85 -5.01
C PRO A 197 -4.14 9.92 -6.22
N SER A 198 -2.86 10.19 -5.99
CA SER A 198 -1.84 10.20 -7.03
C SER A 198 -1.65 8.83 -7.69
N VAL A 199 -1.68 7.77 -6.89
CA VAL A 199 -1.58 6.36 -7.33
C VAL A 199 -2.83 5.97 -8.10
N TYR A 200 -4.01 6.34 -7.59
CA TYR A 200 -5.29 6.08 -8.25
C TYR A 200 -5.32 6.68 -9.66
N ARG A 201 -5.00 7.97 -9.79
CA ARG A 201 -4.99 8.66 -11.10
C ARG A 201 -3.98 8.07 -12.08
N ARG A 202 -2.85 7.56 -11.57
CA ARG A 202 -1.76 7.07 -12.41
C ARG A 202 -1.90 5.63 -12.80
N TYR A 203 -2.36 4.77 -11.90
CA TYR A 203 -2.27 3.32 -12.05
C TYR A 203 -3.62 2.61 -12.07
N ALA A 204 -4.71 3.26 -11.63
CA ALA A 204 -6.02 2.63 -11.72
C ALA A 204 -6.43 2.46 -13.19
N VAL A 205 -6.90 1.27 -13.53
CA VAL A 205 -7.31 0.90 -14.88
C VAL A 205 -8.63 0.15 -14.85
N ASP A 206 -9.46 0.38 -15.85
CA ASP A 206 -10.60 -0.44 -16.13
C ASP A 206 -10.14 -1.76 -16.81
N ALA A 207 -10.60 -2.90 -16.30
CA ALA A 207 -10.30 -4.20 -16.88
C ALA A 207 -10.76 -4.31 -18.35
N ASN A 208 -11.87 -3.66 -18.68
CA ASN A 208 -12.50 -3.67 -20.00
C ASN A 208 -12.03 -2.58 -20.95
N SER A 209 -11.00 -1.80 -20.58
CA SER A 209 -10.33 -0.80 -21.42
C SER A 209 -11.15 0.41 -21.90
N ASP A 210 -12.32 0.71 -21.35
CA ASP A 210 -13.02 1.95 -21.63
C ASP A 210 -12.47 3.09 -20.77
N LYS A 211 -11.45 3.77 -21.29
CA LYS A 211 -10.63 4.80 -20.60
C LYS A 211 -11.37 6.11 -20.27
N ARG A 212 -12.70 6.15 -20.33
CA ARG A 212 -13.45 7.42 -20.24
C ARG A 212 -13.64 7.93 -18.81
N SER A 213 -13.43 7.09 -17.81
CA SER A 213 -13.60 7.48 -16.41
C SER A 213 -12.67 6.64 -15.53
N PRO A 214 -12.07 7.19 -14.47
CA PRO A 214 -11.38 6.38 -13.46
C PRO A 214 -12.32 5.29 -12.93
N PRO A 215 -11.81 4.04 -12.79
CA PRO A 215 -12.63 2.88 -12.42
C PRO A 215 -13.08 2.93 -10.95
N ASP A 216 -14.11 2.18 -10.59
CA ASP A 216 -14.53 2.00 -9.21
C ASP A 216 -13.58 1.03 -8.47
N LEU A 217 -12.84 1.54 -7.48
CA LEU A 217 -11.94 0.73 -6.65
C LEU A 217 -12.57 0.25 -5.33
N TRP A 218 -13.88 0.40 -5.15
CA TRP A 218 -14.61 -0.10 -3.97
C TRP A 218 -15.42 -1.35 -4.26
N SER A 219 -16.03 -1.46 -5.45
CA SER A 219 -16.99 -2.54 -5.76
C SER A 219 -16.73 -3.27 -7.08
N ASP A 220 -15.98 -2.70 -8.03
CA ASP A 220 -15.63 -3.36 -9.29
C ASP A 220 -14.34 -4.19 -9.13
N TRP A 221 -14.52 -5.48 -8.84
CA TRP A 221 -13.40 -6.38 -8.61
C TRP A 221 -12.49 -6.59 -9.82
N ASP A 222 -13.02 -6.52 -11.03
CA ASP A 222 -12.21 -6.62 -12.24
C ASP A 222 -11.28 -5.40 -12.35
N ALA A 223 -11.80 -4.21 -12.11
CA ALA A 223 -11.01 -2.99 -12.07
C ALA A 223 -10.02 -2.95 -10.91
N ILE A 224 -10.42 -3.41 -9.71
CA ILE A 224 -9.55 -3.49 -8.53
C ILE A 224 -8.35 -4.40 -8.81
N LEU A 225 -8.60 -5.62 -9.26
CA LEU A 225 -7.56 -6.61 -9.56
C LEU A 225 -6.64 -6.13 -10.70
N ALA A 226 -7.23 -5.58 -11.78
CA ALA A 226 -6.45 -5.02 -12.88
C ALA A 226 -5.57 -3.83 -12.44
N SER A 227 -6.07 -2.97 -11.54
CA SER A 227 -5.32 -1.83 -11.03
C SER A 227 -4.13 -2.25 -10.16
N VAL A 228 -4.30 -3.25 -9.28
CA VAL A 228 -3.20 -3.82 -8.49
C VAL A 228 -2.17 -4.47 -9.41
N ALA A 229 -2.61 -5.24 -10.39
CA ALA A 229 -1.73 -5.89 -11.35
C ALA A 229 -0.97 -4.87 -12.21
N ASN A 230 -1.66 -3.83 -12.71
CA ASN A 230 -1.05 -2.74 -13.46
C ASN A 230 0.00 -2.00 -12.64
N TYR A 231 -0.28 -1.73 -11.36
CA TYR A 231 0.70 -1.11 -10.46
C TYR A 231 2.00 -1.91 -10.39
N LEU A 232 1.91 -3.22 -10.11
CA LEU A 232 3.09 -4.08 -10.02
C LEU A 232 3.82 -4.20 -11.37
N HIS A 233 3.07 -4.30 -12.46
CA HIS A 233 3.60 -4.35 -13.83
C HIS A 233 4.38 -3.08 -14.18
N GLU A 234 3.83 -1.91 -13.94
CA GLU A 234 4.45 -0.60 -14.20
C GLU A 234 5.72 -0.36 -13.35
N TYR A 235 5.79 -0.97 -12.16
CA TYR A 235 7.00 -0.99 -11.35
C TYR A 235 7.99 -2.09 -11.75
N GLY A 236 7.73 -2.80 -12.85
CA GLY A 236 8.66 -3.73 -13.48
C GLY A 236 8.59 -5.15 -12.93
N TRP A 237 7.40 -5.62 -12.52
CA TRP A 237 7.24 -7.03 -12.16
C TRP A 237 7.77 -7.94 -13.26
N ARG A 238 8.61 -8.90 -12.91
CA ARG A 238 9.19 -9.89 -13.83
C ARG A 238 8.42 -11.19 -13.72
N ALA A 239 7.82 -11.62 -14.83
CA ALA A 239 7.14 -12.92 -14.90
C ALA A 239 8.10 -14.04 -14.48
N SER A 240 7.62 -14.96 -13.63
CA SER A 240 8.41 -16.09 -13.10
C SER A 240 9.69 -15.71 -12.34
N GLY A 241 9.95 -14.40 -12.11
CA GLY A 241 11.07 -13.95 -11.30
C GLY A 241 10.84 -14.26 -9.81
N PRO A 242 11.88 -14.64 -9.06
CA PRO A 242 11.76 -14.90 -7.64
C PRO A 242 11.43 -13.61 -6.87
N VAL A 243 10.72 -13.77 -5.75
CA VAL A 243 10.44 -12.68 -4.80
C VAL A 243 11.37 -12.77 -3.62
N LEU A 244 11.35 -13.90 -2.91
CA LEU A 244 12.16 -14.17 -1.72
C LEU A 244 12.77 -15.57 -1.79
N ALA A 245 13.92 -15.73 -1.15
CA ALA A 245 14.49 -17.03 -0.82
C ALA A 245 14.89 -17.07 0.65
N GLU A 246 14.78 -18.26 1.24
CA GLU A 246 15.39 -18.54 2.53
C GLU A 246 16.92 -18.55 2.38
N THR A 247 17.61 -18.26 3.47
CA THR A 247 19.07 -18.30 3.48
C THR A 247 19.59 -18.90 4.76
N LYS A 248 20.74 -19.54 4.64
CA LYS A 248 21.58 -19.91 5.79
C LYS A 248 22.71 -18.91 5.89
N LEU A 249 22.81 -18.29 7.04
CA LEU A 249 23.88 -17.40 7.39
C LEU A 249 24.83 -18.15 8.33
N ASP A 250 26.05 -18.40 7.87
CA ASP A 250 27.18 -18.64 8.77
C ASP A 250 27.62 -17.27 9.28
N PRO A 251 27.50 -17.00 10.59
CA PRO A 251 27.68 -15.64 11.08
C PRO A 251 29.10 -15.14 10.85
N ASP A 252 29.27 -14.33 9.83
CA ASP A 252 30.40 -13.40 9.73
C ASP A 252 30.03 -12.15 10.55
N PRO A 253 30.65 -11.93 11.71
CA PRO A 253 30.33 -10.78 12.56
C PRO A 253 30.69 -9.44 11.93
N SER A 254 31.40 -9.43 10.80
CA SER A 254 31.72 -8.19 10.06
C SER A 254 30.63 -7.74 9.10
N PHE A 255 29.68 -8.63 8.73
CA PHE A 255 28.61 -8.29 7.82
C PHE A 255 27.45 -7.63 8.55
N GLN A 256 27.23 -6.35 8.27
CA GLN A 256 26.15 -5.58 8.87
C GLN A 256 24.99 -5.46 7.91
N ILE A 257 23.80 -5.84 8.35
CA ILE A 257 22.56 -5.64 7.62
C ILE A 257 22.03 -4.24 7.93
N GLU A 258 21.78 -3.44 6.91
CA GLU A 258 21.10 -2.17 7.05
C GLU A 258 19.58 -2.40 7.19
N PRO A 259 18.98 -2.23 8.38
CA PRO A 259 17.61 -2.68 8.67
C PRO A 259 16.53 -2.04 7.79
N HIS A 260 16.84 -0.91 7.16
CA HIS A 260 15.89 -0.12 6.35
C HIS A 260 16.27 -0.04 4.87
N ASN A 261 17.31 -0.76 4.45
CA ASN A 261 17.68 -0.81 3.04
C ASN A 261 16.71 -1.73 2.28
N LEU A 262 16.07 -1.19 1.26
CA LEU A 262 15.17 -1.89 0.35
C LEU A 262 15.73 -1.95 -1.07
N GLU A 263 16.90 -1.36 -1.30
CA GLU A 263 17.56 -1.35 -2.61
C GLU A 263 18.34 -2.65 -2.82
N LEU A 264 18.34 -3.15 -4.05
CA LEU A 264 19.10 -4.35 -4.43
C LEU A 264 20.58 -3.99 -4.60
N ASN A 265 21.28 -3.81 -3.49
CA ASN A 265 22.66 -3.30 -3.44
C ASN A 265 23.72 -4.40 -3.37
N GLU A 266 23.30 -5.66 -3.29
CA GLU A 266 24.16 -6.84 -3.28
C GLU A 266 23.92 -7.71 -4.51
N THR A 267 24.79 -8.70 -4.70
CA THR A 267 24.57 -9.83 -5.63
C THR A 267 24.59 -11.15 -4.85
N VAL A 268 24.10 -12.21 -5.45
CA VAL A 268 24.18 -13.55 -4.84
C VAL A 268 25.64 -13.94 -4.56
N GLU A 269 26.56 -13.58 -5.45
CA GLU A 269 28.01 -13.82 -5.28
C GLU A 269 28.59 -13.01 -4.14
N SER A 270 28.27 -11.70 -4.05
CA SER A 270 28.77 -10.84 -2.96
C SER A 270 28.25 -11.31 -1.60
N LEU A 271 26.98 -11.71 -1.50
CA LEU A 271 26.42 -12.31 -0.28
C LEU A 271 27.14 -13.62 0.07
N GLY A 272 27.44 -14.46 -0.95
CA GLY A 272 28.21 -15.70 -0.77
C GLY A 272 29.61 -15.46 -0.21
N ALA A 273 30.31 -14.40 -0.62
CA ALA A 273 31.61 -14.01 -0.09
C ALA A 273 31.56 -13.62 1.41
N HIS A 274 30.39 -13.20 1.90
CA HIS A 274 30.12 -12.91 3.33
C HIS A 274 29.48 -14.08 4.09
N GLY A 275 29.50 -15.30 3.54
CA GLY A 275 28.98 -16.50 4.20
C GLY A 275 27.45 -16.67 4.12
N VAL A 276 26.76 -15.85 3.31
CA VAL A 276 25.30 -15.97 3.12
C VAL A 276 25.01 -16.94 1.98
N LYS A 277 24.46 -18.11 2.30
CA LYS A 277 24.07 -19.09 1.29
C LYS A 277 22.60 -18.94 0.91
N VAL A 278 22.36 -18.55 -0.33
CA VAL A 278 21.00 -18.41 -0.91
C VAL A 278 20.48 -19.78 -1.32
N GLU A 279 19.33 -20.19 -0.78
CA GLU A 279 18.71 -21.49 -1.08
C GLU A 279 17.83 -21.43 -2.36
N LEU A 280 18.38 -20.84 -3.41
CA LEU A 280 17.74 -20.77 -4.74
C LEU A 280 18.81 -20.74 -5.83
N ALA A 281 18.64 -21.56 -6.86
CA ALA A 281 19.54 -21.59 -8.00
C ALA A 281 19.24 -20.41 -8.95
N VAL A 282 20.07 -19.37 -8.86
CA VAL A 282 19.99 -18.17 -9.73
C VAL A 282 21.42 -17.76 -10.15
N PRO A 283 21.60 -16.95 -11.20
CA PRO A 283 22.92 -16.46 -11.61
C PRO A 283 23.63 -15.71 -10.46
N PRO A 284 24.98 -15.87 -10.35
CA PRO A 284 25.76 -15.25 -9.26
C PRO A 284 25.67 -13.70 -9.22
N ASP A 285 25.53 -13.08 -10.37
CA ASP A 285 25.41 -11.63 -10.55
C ASP A 285 23.99 -11.09 -10.34
N THR A 286 23.04 -11.94 -9.93
CA THR A 286 21.65 -11.53 -9.67
C THR A 286 21.59 -10.48 -8.55
N PRO A 287 21.03 -9.27 -8.79
CA PRO A 287 20.89 -8.24 -7.78
C PRO A 287 19.90 -8.67 -6.69
N VAL A 288 20.29 -8.48 -5.43
CA VAL A 288 19.53 -8.90 -4.26
C VAL A 288 19.68 -7.93 -3.09
N VAL A 289 18.85 -8.10 -2.06
CA VAL A 289 18.98 -7.45 -0.75
C VAL A 289 18.86 -8.49 0.35
N LEU A 290 19.74 -8.42 1.36
CA LEU A 290 19.62 -9.25 2.56
C LEU A 290 18.69 -8.59 3.57
N ILE A 291 17.73 -9.37 4.11
CA ILE A 291 16.64 -8.87 4.94
C ILE A 291 16.62 -9.64 6.26
N SER A 292 16.52 -8.92 7.38
CA SER A 292 16.26 -9.56 8.67
C SER A 292 14.82 -10.09 8.71
N ALA A 293 14.68 -11.36 9.07
CA ALA A 293 13.41 -12.08 9.24
C ALA A 293 13.42 -12.81 10.60
N GLU A 294 13.69 -12.05 11.66
CA GLU A 294 13.85 -12.54 13.04
C GLU A 294 12.70 -13.47 13.46
N GLN A 295 13.05 -14.62 14.00
CA GLN A 295 12.15 -15.64 14.53
C GLN A 295 12.12 -15.57 16.06
N ARG A 296 11.19 -16.31 16.70
CA ARG A 296 11.09 -16.38 18.18
C ARG A 296 12.34 -16.97 18.84
N ASP A 297 13.01 -17.86 18.16
CA ASP A 297 14.19 -18.61 18.62
C ASP A 297 15.52 -18.01 18.20
N GLY A 298 15.49 -16.85 17.50
CA GLY A 298 16.70 -16.13 17.15
C GLY A 298 16.68 -15.42 15.79
N PRO A 299 17.82 -14.88 15.38
CA PRO A 299 17.95 -14.20 14.12
C PRO A 299 17.76 -15.16 12.94
N ALA A 300 16.99 -14.72 11.97
CA ALA A 300 16.85 -15.38 10.67
C ALA A 300 16.88 -14.32 9.57
N TYR A 301 17.21 -14.74 8.37
CA TYR A 301 17.41 -13.85 7.25
C TYR A 301 16.78 -14.42 5.99
N ARG A 302 16.38 -13.51 5.08
CA ARG A 302 15.89 -13.84 3.75
C ARG A 302 16.59 -12.98 2.71
N VAL A 303 16.61 -13.45 1.48
CA VAL A 303 17.14 -12.70 0.36
C VAL A 303 15.99 -12.26 -0.52
N GLY A 304 15.84 -10.93 -0.70
CA GLY A 304 14.87 -10.30 -1.57
C GLY A 304 15.44 -10.09 -2.97
N PHE A 305 14.65 -10.42 -3.99
CA PHE A 305 14.97 -10.27 -5.40
C PHE A 305 14.22 -9.06 -6.01
N HIS A 306 14.29 -8.92 -7.34
CA HIS A 306 13.65 -7.82 -8.04
C HIS A 306 12.15 -7.70 -7.75
N ASN A 307 11.40 -8.80 -7.76
CA ASN A 307 9.95 -8.74 -7.48
C ASN A 307 9.64 -8.40 -6.01
N PHE A 308 10.54 -8.72 -5.07
CA PHE A 308 10.46 -8.20 -3.71
C PHE A 308 10.58 -6.67 -3.69
N TYR A 309 11.57 -6.11 -4.41
CA TYR A 309 11.72 -4.67 -4.56
C TYR A 309 10.44 -4.04 -5.15
N VAL A 310 9.81 -4.66 -6.16
CA VAL A 310 8.55 -4.19 -6.72
C VAL A 310 7.44 -4.13 -5.68
N ILE A 311 7.30 -5.17 -4.83
CA ILE A 311 6.30 -5.16 -3.74
C ILE A 311 6.59 -4.02 -2.75
N THR A 312 7.86 -3.72 -2.46
CA THR A 312 8.20 -2.59 -1.56
C THR A 312 7.84 -1.22 -2.14
N ARG A 313 7.51 -1.12 -3.42
CA ARG A 313 6.98 0.13 -4.01
C ARG A 313 5.52 0.37 -3.63
N TYR A 314 4.77 -0.69 -3.35
CA TYR A 314 3.40 -0.58 -2.84
C TYR A 314 3.40 -0.04 -1.39
N ASN A 315 4.26 -0.60 -0.56
CA ASN A 315 4.52 -0.11 0.80
C ASN A 315 6.01 -0.28 1.12
N ALA A 316 6.70 0.81 1.45
CA ALA A 316 8.15 0.86 1.67
C ALA A 316 8.57 0.19 3.00
N SER A 317 8.29 -1.11 3.13
CA SER A 317 8.59 -1.93 4.29
C SER A 317 9.00 -3.34 3.87
N ALA A 318 10.17 -3.79 4.32
CA ALA A 318 10.59 -5.17 4.10
C ALA A 318 9.61 -6.17 4.73
N ARG A 319 9.09 -5.87 5.93
CA ARG A 319 8.11 -6.72 6.62
C ARG A 319 6.80 -6.83 5.85
N TYR A 320 6.32 -5.72 5.27
CA TYR A 320 5.16 -5.74 4.40
C TYR A 320 5.37 -6.66 3.20
N ALA A 321 6.49 -6.50 2.49
CA ALA A 321 6.77 -7.31 1.30
C ALA A 321 6.96 -8.79 1.63
N MET A 322 7.57 -9.13 2.78
CA MET A 322 7.63 -10.49 3.29
C MET A 322 6.23 -11.05 3.62
N ALA A 323 5.36 -10.25 4.25
CA ALA A 323 4.01 -10.69 4.59
C ALA A 323 3.14 -10.91 3.33
N VAL A 324 3.28 -10.05 2.31
CA VAL A 324 2.64 -10.26 1.00
C VAL A 324 3.09 -11.59 0.40
N HIS A 325 4.39 -11.86 0.38
CA HIS A 325 4.92 -13.10 -0.17
C HIS A 325 4.43 -14.33 0.60
N ASP A 326 4.55 -14.33 1.92
CA ASP A 326 4.16 -15.47 2.75
C ASP A 326 2.64 -15.74 2.66
N LEU A 327 1.82 -14.69 2.64
CA LEU A 327 0.38 -14.83 2.46
C LEU A 327 0.04 -15.35 1.06
N ALA A 328 0.73 -14.86 0.01
CA ALA A 328 0.56 -15.34 -1.36
C ALA A 328 0.80 -16.84 -1.45
N GLN A 329 1.93 -17.33 -0.90
CA GLN A 329 2.27 -18.75 -0.90
C GLN A 329 1.27 -19.59 -0.10
N ALA A 330 0.84 -19.09 1.07
CA ALA A 330 -0.11 -19.80 1.92
C ALA A 330 -1.50 -19.91 1.27
N VAL A 331 -1.98 -18.85 0.61
CA VAL A 331 -3.25 -18.84 -0.12
C VAL A 331 -3.19 -19.77 -1.34
N ALA A 332 -2.12 -19.67 -2.15
CA ALA A 332 -1.92 -20.54 -3.32
C ALA A 332 -1.93 -22.03 -2.91
N LYS A 333 -1.17 -22.37 -1.86
CA LYS A 333 -1.17 -23.74 -1.31
C LYS A 333 -2.58 -24.19 -0.92
N ARG A 334 -3.33 -23.33 -0.20
CA ARG A 334 -4.71 -23.66 0.24
C ARG A 334 -5.66 -23.91 -0.93
N VAL A 335 -5.56 -23.12 -2.02
CA VAL A 335 -6.34 -23.29 -3.25
C VAL A 335 -6.02 -24.63 -3.92
N HIS A 336 -4.72 -24.95 -4.06
CA HIS A 336 -4.29 -26.23 -4.66
C HIS A 336 -4.75 -27.44 -3.84
N ASP A 337 -4.58 -27.40 -2.52
CA ASP A 337 -5.00 -28.49 -1.62
C ASP A 337 -6.54 -28.73 -1.65
N SER A 338 -7.32 -27.68 -1.99
CA SER A 338 -8.79 -27.79 -2.10
C SER A 338 -9.27 -28.27 -3.48
N SER A 339 -8.38 -28.29 -4.47
CA SER A 339 -8.66 -28.69 -5.86
C SER A 339 -8.19 -30.12 -6.16
N SER A 340 -7.46 -30.73 -5.24
CA SER A 340 -6.95 -32.12 -5.28
C SER A 340 -7.88 -33.05 -4.51
#